data_c4c3de65b1a767af5531fcf69bbf3af5
#
_entry.id   c4c3de65b1a767af5531fcf69bbf3af5
#
_cell.length_a   1.000
_cell.length_b   1.000
_cell.length_c   1.000
_cell.angle_alpha   90.00
_cell.angle_beta   90.00
_cell.angle_gamma   90.00
#
_symmetry.space_group_name_H-M   'P 1'
#
loop_
_entity.id
_entity.type
_entity.pdbx_description
1 polymer ?
#
loop_
_entity_poly.entity_id
_entity_poly.type
_entity_poly.pdbx_seq_one_letter_code
_entity_poly.pdbx_strand_id
1 'polypeptide(L)'
;MSIDKRIYKKLLEVPKGKVTTYGELAKAVGMNNGQRAVGQIMNKNPYPVIIPCHRVIKSDGKVGGYAYGEKIKSNMLTNEGIKIKNGKILNLENKIYRF
;
A
#
# COMPACT_ATOMS: atom_id res chain seq x y z
N MET A 1 21.63 -2.72 -2.62
CA MET A 1 20.43 -2.40 -1.78
C MET A 1 19.54 -3.62 -1.71
N SER A 2 19.08 -4.00 -0.52
CA SER A 2 18.20 -5.15 -0.36
C SER A 2 16.85 -4.90 -1.02
N ILE A 3 16.10 -5.97 -1.30
CA ILE A 3 14.77 -5.85 -1.90
C ILE A 3 13.83 -5.09 -0.96
N ASP A 4 13.94 -5.31 0.35
CA ASP A 4 13.13 -4.61 1.36
C ASP A 4 13.32 -3.09 1.25
N LYS A 5 14.56 -2.63 1.21
CA LYS A 5 14.89 -1.21 1.11
C LYS A 5 14.40 -0.61 -0.22
N ARG A 6 14.51 -1.37 -1.30
CA ARG A 6 14.03 -0.91 -2.60
C ARG A 6 12.51 -0.72 -2.60
N ILE A 7 11.79 -1.65 -1.98
CA ILE A 7 10.33 -1.56 -1.85
C ILE A 7 9.94 -0.36 -0.98
N TYR A 8 10.60 -0.18 0.17
CA TYR A 8 10.32 0.96 1.05
C TYR A 8 10.59 2.29 0.34
N LYS A 9 11.68 2.36 -0.42
CA LYS A 9 12.01 3.57 -1.18
C LYS A 9 10.96 3.89 -2.23
N LYS A 10 10.46 2.88 -2.94
CA LYS A 10 9.35 3.07 -3.89
C LYS A 10 8.09 3.52 -3.19
N LEU A 11 7.78 2.92 -2.05
CA LEU A 11 6.58 3.26 -1.29
C LEU A 11 6.59 4.72 -0.84
N LEU A 12 7.77 5.27 -0.52
CA LEU A 12 7.90 6.68 -0.15
C LEU A 12 7.49 7.63 -1.27
N GLU A 13 7.45 7.16 -2.52
CA GLU A 13 6.99 7.96 -3.65
C GLU A 13 5.47 8.15 -3.67
N VAL A 14 4.73 7.29 -3.00
CA VAL A 14 3.26 7.34 -3.01
C VAL A 14 2.78 8.48 -2.12
N PRO A 15 2.17 9.53 -2.71
CA PRO A 15 1.79 10.69 -1.93
C PRO A 15 0.52 10.46 -1.12
N LYS A 16 0.32 11.32 -0.13
CA LYS A 16 -0.93 11.39 0.62
C LYS A 16 -2.09 11.60 -0.35
N GLY A 17 -3.16 10.86 -0.17
CA GLY A 17 -4.32 10.94 -1.06
C GLY A 17 -4.28 9.96 -2.22
N LYS A 18 -3.22 9.17 -2.32
CA LYS A 18 -3.09 8.11 -3.32
C LYS A 18 -2.82 6.78 -2.64
N VAL A 19 -3.09 5.70 -3.35
CA VAL A 19 -2.78 4.34 -2.92
C VAL A 19 -2.05 3.63 -4.03
N THR A 20 -1.34 2.55 -3.69
CA THR A 20 -0.78 1.64 -4.67
C THR A 20 -1.18 0.21 -4.27
N THR A 21 -0.84 -0.77 -5.09
CA THR A 21 -1.16 -2.17 -4.78
C THR A 21 0.12 -2.96 -4.53
N TYR A 22 -0.03 -4.09 -3.86
CA TYR A 22 1.09 -5.01 -3.65
C TYR A 22 1.71 -5.42 -5.00
N GLY A 23 0.84 -5.64 -6.02
CA GLY A 23 1.30 -5.99 -7.36
C GLY A 23 2.07 -4.88 -8.05
N GLU A 24 1.63 -3.65 -7.92
CA GLU A 24 2.34 -2.49 -8.51
C GLU A 24 3.71 -2.30 -7.86
N LEU A 25 3.81 -2.45 -6.54
CA LEU A 25 5.10 -2.37 -5.84
C LEU A 25 6.03 -3.49 -6.29
N ALA A 26 5.52 -4.72 -6.36
CA ALA A 26 6.31 -5.86 -6.82
C ALA A 26 6.87 -5.60 -8.22
N LYS A 27 6.01 -5.15 -9.11
CA LYS A 27 6.38 -4.84 -10.49
C LYS A 27 7.43 -3.74 -10.56
N ALA A 28 7.28 -2.71 -9.72
CA ALA A 28 8.21 -1.57 -9.69
C ALA A 28 9.63 -1.97 -9.31
N VAL A 29 9.80 -3.05 -8.58
CA VAL A 29 11.12 -3.56 -8.19
C VAL A 29 11.52 -4.81 -8.97
N GLY A 30 10.81 -5.13 -10.06
CA GLY A 30 11.16 -6.23 -10.96
C GLY A 30 10.77 -7.61 -10.47
N MET A 31 9.83 -7.72 -9.54
CA MET A 31 9.37 -9.02 -9.03
C MET A 31 8.10 -9.47 -9.77
N ASN A 32 8.19 -10.59 -10.45
CA ASN A 32 7.01 -11.21 -11.06
C ASN A 32 6.23 -11.98 -10.00
N ASN A 33 4.91 -11.74 -9.92
CA ASN A 33 4.05 -12.42 -8.94
C ASN A 33 4.54 -12.24 -7.51
N GLY A 34 5.10 -11.06 -7.19
CA GLY A 34 5.71 -10.78 -5.91
C GLY A 34 4.77 -10.23 -4.84
N GLN A 35 3.45 -10.26 -5.06
CA GLN A 35 2.48 -9.63 -4.15
C GLN A 35 2.58 -10.18 -2.72
N ARG A 36 2.72 -11.50 -2.58
CA ARG A 36 2.85 -12.13 -1.25
C ARG A 36 4.13 -11.68 -0.55
N ALA A 37 5.24 -11.67 -1.29
CA ALA A 37 6.53 -11.24 -0.72
C ALA A 37 6.48 -9.78 -0.29
N VAL A 38 5.85 -8.91 -1.09
CA VAL A 38 5.66 -7.50 -0.73
C VAL A 38 4.81 -7.38 0.54
N GLY A 39 3.74 -8.18 0.64
CA GLY A 39 2.90 -8.19 1.84
C GLY A 39 3.68 -8.56 3.10
N GLN A 40 4.55 -9.55 3.01
CA GLN A 40 5.41 -9.95 4.13
C GLN A 40 6.39 -8.84 4.50
N ILE A 41 6.94 -8.15 3.51
CA ILE A 41 7.86 -7.02 3.72
C ILE A 41 7.12 -5.87 4.40
N MET A 42 5.88 -5.59 3.99
CA MET A 42 5.06 -4.55 4.62
C MET A 42 4.83 -4.86 6.11
N ASN A 43 4.61 -6.14 6.44
CA ASN A 43 4.40 -6.55 7.84
C ASN A 43 5.65 -6.35 8.71
N LYS A 44 6.82 -6.23 8.10
CA LYS A 44 8.09 -6.02 8.81
C LYS A 44 8.53 -4.56 8.81
N ASN A 45 7.71 -3.65 8.29
CA ASN A 45 8.06 -2.23 8.21
C ASN A 45 8.41 -1.70 9.59
N PRO A 46 9.67 -1.26 9.81
CA PRO A 46 10.11 -0.77 11.12
C PRO A 46 9.63 0.65 11.43
N TYR A 47 9.13 1.37 10.43
CA TYR A 47 8.73 2.77 10.58
C TYR A 47 7.33 3.01 10.00
N PRO A 48 6.27 2.42 10.62
CA PRO A 48 4.90 2.64 10.13
C PRO A 48 4.57 4.14 10.11
N VAL A 49 3.75 4.55 9.16
CA VAL A 49 3.38 5.94 8.89
C VAL A 49 4.48 6.71 8.15
N ILE A 50 5.72 6.68 8.63
CA ILE A 50 6.86 7.33 7.94
C ILE A 50 7.07 6.64 6.60
N ILE A 51 7.17 5.30 6.61
CA ILE A 51 7.10 4.49 5.40
C ILE A 51 5.62 4.10 5.28
N PRO A 52 4.87 4.69 4.33
CA PRO A 52 3.40 4.65 4.38
C PRO A 52 2.82 3.32 3.88
N CYS A 53 3.09 2.24 4.59
CA CYS A 53 2.57 0.92 4.21
C CYS A 53 1.04 0.85 4.26
N HIS A 54 0.38 1.79 4.95
CA HIS A 54 -1.07 1.90 4.92
C HIS A 54 -1.62 2.30 3.55
N ARG A 55 -0.77 2.81 2.66
CA ARG A 55 -1.16 3.20 1.29
C ARG A 55 -1.05 2.06 0.30
N VAL A 56 -0.73 0.84 0.75
CA VAL A 56 -0.67 -0.35 -0.10
C VAL A 56 -1.93 -1.17 0.11
N ILE A 57 -2.68 -1.38 -0.96
CA ILE A 57 -3.95 -2.09 -0.93
C ILE A 57 -3.92 -3.28 -1.87
N LYS A 58 -4.97 -4.10 -1.83
CA LYS A 58 -5.10 -5.26 -2.71
C LYS A 58 -5.53 -4.82 -4.11
N SER A 59 -5.15 -5.60 -5.12
CA SER A 59 -5.43 -5.28 -6.53
C SER A 59 -6.92 -5.23 -6.85
N ASP A 60 -7.76 -5.91 -6.06
CA ASP A 60 -9.21 -5.87 -6.23
C ASP A 60 -9.87 -4.65 -5.57
N GLY A 61 -9.07 -3.75 -5.02
CA GLY A 61 -9.54 -2.54 -4.35
C GLY A 61 -9.83 -2.67 -2.88
N LYS A 62 -9.73 -3.87 -2.31
CA LYS A 62 -9.90 -4.08 -0.88
C LYS A 62 -8.73 -3.47 -0.11
N VAL A 63 -9.05 -2.87 1.04
CA VAL A 63 -8.04 -2.22 1.89
C VAL A 63 -6.92 -3.18 2.28
N GLY A 64 -7.28 -4.42 2.65
CA GLY A 64 -6.28 -5.43 3.03
C GLY A 64 -5.80 -5.27 4.46
N GLY A 65 -4.85 -6.12 4.84
CA GLY A 65 -4.33 -6.16 6.19
C GLY A 65 -3.38 -5.02 6.52
N TYR A 66 -3.17 -4.82 7.82
CA TYR A 66 -2.26 -3.80 8.34
C TYR A 66 -1.76 -4.24 9.71
N ALA A 67 -0.53 -3.83 10.08
CA ALA A 67 0.07 -4.21 11.36
C ALA A 67 -0.80 -3.79 12.55
N TYR A 68 -1.46 -2.64 12.47
CA TYR A 68 -2.32 -2.10 13.52
C TYR A 68 -3.81 -2.39 13.29
N GLY A 69 -4.13 -3.26 12.32
CA GLY A 69 -5.50 -3.64 12.01
C GLY A 69 -6.10 -2.88 10.83
N GLU A 70 -7.02 -3.54 10.15
CA GLU A 70 -7.67 -3.00 8.96
C GLU A 70 -8.46 -1.73 9.25
N LYS A 71 -9.11 -1.67 10.42
CA LYS A 71 -9.90 -0.49 10.81
C LYS A 71 -9.02 0.76 10.92
N ILE A 72 -7.85 0.63 11.53
CA ILE A 72 -6.91 1.75 11.65
C ILE A 72 -6.40 2.15 10.28
N LYS A 73 -6.07 1.18 9.43
CA LYS A 73 -5.65 1.44 8.06
C LYS A 73 -6.72 2.22 7.29
N SER A 74 -7.98 1.79 7.38
CA SER A 74 -9.10 2.46 6.74
C SER A 74 -9.26 3.89 7.24
N ASN A 75 -9.14 4.11 8.56
CA ASN A 75 -9.23 5.44 9.13
C ASN A 75 -8.11 6.36 8.65
N MET A 76 -6.89 5.83 8.56
CA MET A 76 -5.74 6.59 8.05
C MET A 76 -5.95 7.01 6.61
N LEU A 77 -6.43 6.10 5.77
CA LEU A 77 -6.71 6.40 4.36
C LEU A 77 -7.85 7.41 4.23
N THR A 78 -8.90 7.26 5.03
CA THR A 78 -10.02 8.21 5.04
C THR A 78 -9.54 9.61 5.41
N ASN A 79 -8.67 9.71 6.40
CA ASN A 79 -8.08 11.00 6.80
C ASN A 79 -7.21 11.61 5.70
N GLU A 80 -6.74 10.80 4.77
CA GLU A 80 -5.95 11.25 3.62
C GLU A 80 -6.82 11.58 2.39
N GLY A 81 -8.14 11.49 2.53
CA GLY A 81 -9.05 11.82 1.44
C GLY A 81 -9.50 10.63 0.59
N ILE A 82 -9.17 9.41 1.00
CA ILE A 82 -9.59 8.20 0.30
C ILE A 82 -10.96 7.78 0.83
N LYS A 83 -11.91 7.62 -0.07
CA LYS A 83 -13.26 7.17 0.31
C LYS A 83 -13.32 5.64 0.25
N ILE A 84 -13.84 5.04 1.31
CA ILE A 84 -13.92 3.59 1.47
C ILE A 84 -15.37 3.20 1.76
N LYS A 85 -15.84 2.16 1.09
CA LYS A 85 -17.17 1.60 1.34
C LYS A 85 -17.07 0.08 1.33
N ASN A 86 -17.57 -0.55 2.39
CA ASN A 86 -17.55 -2.02 2.53
C ASN A 86 -16.16 -2.61 2.35
N GLY A 87 -15.14 -1.92 2.89
CA GLY A 87 -13.75 -2.38 2.84
C GLY A 87 -13.05 -2.17 1.50
N LYS A 88 -13.67 -1.48 0.55
CA LYS A 88 -13.11 -1.22 -0.77
C LYS A 88 -12.93 0.28 -1.02
N ILE A 89 -11.87 0.62 -1.73
CA ILE A 89 -11.59 1.98 -2.15
C ILE A 89 -12.58 2.37 -3.25
N LEU A 90 -13.22 3.53 -3.09
CA LEU A 90 -14.06 4.11 -4.14
C LEU A 90 -13.18 4.90 -5.12
N ASN A 91 -13.55 4.89 -6.40
CA ASN A 91 -12.82 5.61 -7.45
C ASN A 91 -11.35 5.22 -7.53
N LEU A 92 -11.08 3.92 -7.43
CA LEU A 92 -9.70 3.40 -7.43
C LEU A 92 -8.90 3.92 -8.61
N GLU A 93 -9.50 3.98 -9.80
CA GLU A 93 -8.81 4.45 -11.01
C GLU A 93 -8.19 5.83 -10.86
N ASN A 94 -8.85 6.71 -10.09
CA ASN A 94 -8.38 8.07 -9.86
C ASN A 94 -7.43 8.18 -8.67
N LYS A 95 -7.32 7.13 -7.87
CA LYS A 95 -6.55 7.17 -6.62
C LYS A 95 -5.30 6.32 -6.67
N ILE A 96 -5.20 5.44 -7.65
CA ILE A 96 -4.06 4.54 -7.75
C ILE A 96 -2.82 5.27 -8.26
N TYR A 97 -1.70 5.05 -7.58
CA TYR A 97 -0.39 5.55 -8.00
C TYR A 97 0.36 4.41 -8.69
N ARG A 98 0.82 4.66 -9.89
CA ARG A 98 1.63 3.71 -10.66
C ARG A 98 3.03 4.29 -10.86
N PHE A 99 4.00 3.43 -10.64
CA PHE A 99 5.41 3.81 -10.74
C PHE A 99 5.90 3.90 -12.16
#